data_79eae92e893646d2bc1cbd390e047101
#
_entry.id   79eae92e893646d2bc1cbd390e047101
#
_cell.length_a   1.000
_cell.length_b   1.000
_cell.length_c   1.000
_cell.angle_alpha   90.00
_cell.angle_beta   90.00
_cell.angle_gamma   90.00
#
_symmetry.space_group_name_H-M   'P 1'
#
loop_
_entity.id
_entity.type
_entity.pdbx_description
1 polymer ?
#
loop_
_entity_poly.entity_id
_entity_poly.type
_entity_poly.pdbx_seq_one_letter_code
_entity_poly.pdbx_strand_id
1 'polypeptide(L)'
;MKILLASVHFHSSFGWSISQGLQREGHDILEFDYRRRPANWPPGTGRIWRNHVMPRRLLKEARRFSPDLLWIAKGEAITGAAVRAVRSETGCRAVNWFPDPNLFAYTN
;
A
#
# COMPACT_ATOMS: atom_id res chain seq x y z
N MET A 1 4.41 -5.24 16.03
CA MET A 1 4.80 -5.91 14.78
C MET A 1 5.19 -4.88 13.73
N LYS A 2 5.87 -5.30 12.70
CA LYS A 2 6.24 -4.45 11.57
C LYS A 2 5.13 -4.51 10.53
N ILE A 3 4.54 -3.36 10.21
CA ILE A 3 3.42 -3.27 9.28
C ILE A 3 3.81 -2.35 8.12
N LEU A 4 3.76 -2.89 6.90
CA LEU A 4 3.88 -2.09 5.69
C LEU A 4 2.46 -1.67 5.30
N LEU A 5 2.17 -0.38 5.45
CA LEU A 5 0.85 0.17 5.20
C LEU A 5 0.82 0.81 3.81
N ALA A 6 0.18 0.13 2.88
CA ALA A 6 0.00 0.63 1.51
C ALA A 6 -1.35 1.32 1.40
N SER A 7 -1.33 2.64 1.27
CA SER A 7 -2.52 3.46 1.24
C SER A 7 -2.20 4.78 0.56
N VAL A 8 -3.19 5.63 0.45
CA VAL A 8 -2.97 7.03 0.07
C VAL A 8 -2.74 7.82 1.35
N HIS A 9 -1.53 8.35 1.51
CA HIS A 9 -1.11 9.01 2.74
C HIS A 9 -1.11 10.53 2.58
N PHE A 10 -2.22 11.15 2.87
CA PHE A 10 -2.30 12.59 3.05
C PHE A 10 -3.02 12.89 4.34
N HIS A 11 -2.86 14.10 4.85
CA HIS A 11 -3.45 14.51 6.13
C HIS A 11 -4.98 14.28 6.12
N SER A 12 -5.49 13.69 7.19
CA SER A 12 -6.91 13.35 7.37
C SER A 12 -7.42 12.23 6.45
N SER A 13 -6.54 11.53 5.72
CA SER A 13 -6.92 10.34 4.94
C SER A 13 -7.08 9.13 5.85
N PHE A 14 -7.70 8.07 5.31
CA PHE A 14 -7.75 6.78 6.01
C PHE A 14 -6.36 6.23 6.32
N GLY A 15 -5.44 6.33 5.35
CA GLY A 15 -4.07 5.86 5.55
C GLY A 15 -3.39 6.57 6.70
N TRP A 16 -3.54 7.88 6.77
CA TRP A 16 -2.99 8.66 7.85
C TRP A 16 -3.57 8.25 9.20
N SER A 17 -4.90 8.10 9.28
CA SER A 17 -5.58 7.72 10.53
C SER A 17 -5.19 6.32 10.99
N ILE A 18 -5.12 5.35 10.07
CA ILE A 18 -4.69 3.98 10.38
C ILE A 18 -3.27 3.99 10.90
N SER A 19 -2.38 4.72 10.23
CA SER A 19 -0.97 4.81 10.64
C SER A 19 -0.85 5.37 12.06
N GLN A 20 -1.55 6.45 12.36
CA GLN A 20 -1.52 7.05 13.70
C GLN A 20 -2.01 6.07 14.77
N GLY A 21 -3.12 5.39 14.50
CA GLY A 21 -3.68 4.42 15.45
C GLY A 21 -2.75 3.26 15.72
N LEU A 22 -2.16 2.69 14.67
CA LEU A 22 -1.25 1.56 14.81
C LEU A 22 0.05 1.95 15.53
N GLN A 23 0.57 3.14 15.27
CA GLN A 23 1.75 3.63 15.98
C GLN A 23 1.49 3.82 17.47
N ARG A 24 0.31 4.30 17.84
CA ARG A 24 -0.08 4.43 19.26
C ARG A 24 -0.14 3.09 19.97
N GLU A 25 -0.48 2.03 19.23
CA GLU A 25 -0.50 0.67 19.77
C GLU A 25 0.89 0.03 19.83
N GLY A 26 1.93 0.75 19.45
CA GLY A 26 3.31 0.28 19.55
C GLY A 26 3.82 -0.48 18.33
N HIS A 27 3.11 -0.44 17.21
CA HIS A 27 3.57 -1.08 15.98
C HIS A 27 4.55 -0.19 15.23
N ASP A 28 5.47 -0.83 14.52
CA ASP A 28 6.44 -0.16 13.66
C ASP A 28 5.85 -0.10 12.25
N ILE A 29 5.59 1.11 11.76
CA ILE A 29 4.84 1.34 10.52
C ILE A 29 5.75 1.95 9.46
N LEU A 30 5.81 1.30 8.29
CA LEU A 30 6.33 1.91 7.08
C LEU A 30 5.16 2.25 6.19
N GLU A 31 5.01 3.53 5.89
CA GLU A 31 3.94 4.00 5.02
C GLU A 31 4.38 3.95 3.57
N PHE A 32 3.52 3.43 2.69
CA PHE A 32 3.75 3.40 1.26
C PHE A 32 2.53 4.00 0.57
N ASP A 33 2.72 5.16 -0.07
CA ASP A 33 1.65 5.81 -0.83
C ASP A 33 1.69 5.30 -2.27
N TYR A 34 0.75 4.43 -2.62
CA TYR A 34 0.76 3.78 -3.93
C TYR A 34 0.33 4.71 -5.08
N ARG A 35 -0.19 5.90 -4.77
CA ARG A 35 -0.55 6.90 -5.79
C ARG A 35 0.52 7.96 -5.99
N ARG A 36 1.44 8.09 -5.06
CA ARG A 36 2.39 9.21 -5.04
C ARG A 36 3.59 8.94 -5.94
N ARG A 37 3.48 9.41 -7.19
CA ARG A 37 4.60 9.41 -8.11
C ARG A 37 5.48 10.63 -7.87
N PRO A 38 6.76 10.59 -8.34
CA PRO A 38 7.65 11.75 -8.21
C PRO A 38 7.06 13.00 -8.88
N ALA A 39 7.26 14.17 -8.25
CA ALA A 39 6.69 15.42 -8.73
C ALA A 39 7.26 15.87 -10.07
N ASN A 40 8.46 15.41 -10.42
CA ASN A 40 9.13 15.76 -11.68
C ASN A 40 8.67 14.92 -12.88
N TRP A 41 7.76 13.98 -12.68
CA TRP A 41 7.24 13.17 -13.78
C TRP A 41 6.25 13.99 -14.61
N PRO A 42 6.30 13.89 -15.94
CA PRO A 42 5.37 14.62 -16.81
C PRO A 42 3.91 14.24 -16.57
N PRO A 43 2.97 15.13 -16.91
CA PRO A 43 1.55 14.78 -16.90
C PRO A 43 1.28 13.56 -17.79
N GLY A 44 0.32 12.72 -17.39
CA GLY A 44 -0.06 11.53 -18.16
C GLY A 44 0.77 10.29 -17.88
N THR A 45 1.74 10.35 -16.97
CA THR A 45 2.60 9.20 -16.62
C THR A 45 2.03 8.32 -15.53
N GLY A 46 0.83 8.61 -15.05
CA GLY A 46 0.22 7.85 -13.95
C GLY A 46 0.04 6.36 -14.24
N ARG A 47 -0.27 6.01 -15.51
CA ARG A 47 -0.41 4.61 -15.91
C ARG A 47 0.93 3.87 -15.83
N ILE A 48 2.01 4.53 -16.28
CA ILE A 48 3.35 3.95 -16.21
C ILE A 48 3.74 3.73 -14.74
N TRP A 49 3.50 4.71 -13.90
CA TRP A 49 3.72 4.58 -12.47
C TRP A 49 2.98 3.38 -11.90
N ARG A 50 1.67 3.33 -12.09
CA ARG A 50 0.81 2.30 -11.51
C ARG A 50 1.16 0.89 -12.00
N ASN A 51 1.44 0.74 -13.31
CA ASN A 51 1.61 -0.58 -13.91
C ASN A 51 3.04 -1.10 -13.85
N HIS A 52 4.04 -0.21 -13.83
CA HIS A 52 5.43 -0.63 -14.00
C HIS A 52 6.36 -0.20 -12.87
N VAL A 53 6.12 0.92 -12.24
CA VAL A 53 7.06 1.47 -11.24
C VAL A 53 6.61 1.20 -9.82
N MET A 54 5.35 1.48 -9.51
CA MET A 54 4.83 1.34 -8.16
C MET A 54 4.95 -0.09 -7.62
N PRO A 55 4.58 -1.14 -8.39
CA PRO A 55 4.73 -2.51 -7.88
C PRO A 55 6.17 -2.87 -7.53
N ARG A 56 7.14 -2.40 -8.32
CA ARG A 56 8.56 -2.63 -8.05
C ARG A 56 9.03 -1.90 -6.80
N ARG A 57 8.56 -0.68 -6.60
CA ARG A 57 8.88 0.10 -5.40
C ARG A 57 8.27 -0.51 -4.15
N LEU A 58 7.03 -0.98 -4.25
CA LEU A 58 6.38 -1.68 -3.15
C LEU A 58 7.21 -2.90 -2.74
N LEU A 59 7.62 -3.70 -3.70
CA LEU A 59 8.43 -4.89 -3.44
C LEU A 59 9.78 -4.52 -2.83
N LYS A 60 10.43 -3.48 -3.34
CA LYS A 60 11.71 -3.00 -2.81
C LYS A 60 11.59 -2.55 -1.36
N GLU A 61 10.55 -1.79 -1.04
CA GLU A 61 10.31 -1.33 0.33
C GLU A 61 9.99 -2.50 1.25
N ALA A 62 9.22 -3.47 0.76
CA ALA A 62 8.91 -4.67 1.52
C ALA A 62 10.16 -5.48 1.84
N ARG A 63 11.04 -5.67 0.86
CA ARG A 63 12.31 -6.37 1.09
C ARG A 63 13.17 -5.68 2.14
N ARG A 64 13.25 -4.37 2.05
CA ARG A 64 14.07 -3.57 2.98
C ARG A 64 13.50 -3.58 4.38
N PHE A 65 12.20 -3.46 4.52
CA PHE A 65 11.53 -3.35 5.82
C PHE A 65 11.30 -4.71 6.48
N SER A 66 11.11 -5.76 5.69
CA SER A 66 10.76 -7.10 6.17
C SER A 66 9.52 -7.08 7.08
N PRO A 67 8.36 -6.68 6.55
CA PRO A 67 7.16 -6.55 7.37
C PRO A 67 6.63 -7.92 7.82
N ASP A 68 5.92 -7.91 8.94
CA ASP A 68 5.11 -9.04 9.38
C ASP A 68 3.76 -9.05 8.68
N LEU A 69 3.27 -7.87 8.34
CA LEU A 69 1.95 -7.68 7.75
C LEU A 69 2.01 -6.62 6.66
N LEU A 70 1.44 -6.93 5.50
CA LEU A 70 1.12 -5.95 4.47
C LEU A 70 -0.36 -5.57 4.62
N TRP A 71 -0.61 -4.34 5.04
CA TRP A 71 -1.97 -3.83 5.19
C TRP A 71 -2.26 -2.89 4.03
N ILE A 72 -3.22 -3.27 3.19
CA ILE A 72 -3.62 -2.48 2.03
C ILE A 72 -4.95 -1.81 2.36
N ALA A 73 -4.96 -0.48 2.33
CA ALA A 73 -6.18 0.30 2.53
C ALA A 73 -6.68 0.77 1.17
N LYS A 74 -7.87 0.36 0.80
CA LYS A 74 -8.52 0.51 -0.51
C LYS A 74 -7.89 -0.33 -1.61
N GLY A 75 -6.62 -0.17 -1.89
CA GLY A 75 -5.85 -1.08 -2.75
C GLY A 75 -6.26 -1.14 -4.22
N GLU A 76 -6.95 -0.14 -4.73
CA GLU A 76 -7.50 -0.15 -6.09
C GLU A 76 -6.43 -0.22 -7.20
N ALA A 77 -5.20 0.17 -6.87
CA ALA A 77 -4.09 0.14 -7.83
C ALA A 77 -3.10 -0.99 -7.56
N ILE A 78 -3.30 -1.76 -6.50
CA ILE A 78 -2.39 -2.84 -6.13
C ILE A 78 -2.97 -4.16 -6.60
N THR A 79 -2.28 -4.81 -7.52
CA THR A 79 -2.74 -6.06 -8.13
C THR A 79 -2.48 -7.26 -7.22
N GLY A 80 -3.21 -8.36 -7.46
CA GLY A 80 -2.95 -9.62 -6.80
C GLY A 80 -1.53 -10.14 -7.05
N ALA A 81 -0.98 -9.89 -8.24
CA ALA A 81 0.38 -10.26 -8.58
C ALA A 81 1.40 -9.51 -7.71
N ALA A 82 1.18 -8.23 -7.46
CA ALA A 82 2.04 -7.44 -6.59
C ALA A 82 2.01 -7.96 -5.14
N VAL A 83 0.84 -8.29 -4.65
CA VAL A 83 0.68 -8.85 -3.29
C VAL A 83 1.40 -10.20 -3.19
N ARG A 84 1.22 -11.06 -4.19
CA ARG A 84 1.89 -12.37 -4.20
C ARG A 84 3.40 -12.24 -4.21
N ALA A 85 3.93 -11.27 -4.97
CA ALA A 85 5.37 -11.02 -5.01
C ALA A 85 5.90 -10.59 -3.64
N VAL A 86 5.22 -9.68 -2.96
CA VAL A 86 5.61 -9.24 -1.61
C VAL A 86 5.59 -10.41 -0.64
N ARG A 87 4.53 -11.22 -0.67
CA ARG A 87 4.40 -12.36 0.23
C ARG A 87 5.45 -13.44 -0.04
N SER A 88 5.75 -13.68 -1.32
CA SER A 88 6.78 -14.64 -1.70
C SER A 88 8.17 -14.23 -1.20
N GLU A 89 8.48 -12.95 -1.27
CA GLU A 89 9.79 -12.42 -0.88
C GLU A 89 9.96 -12.25 0.63
N THR A 90 8.89 -11.95 1.35
CA THR A 90 8.96 -11.59 2.77
C THR A 90 8.32 -12.61 3.70
N GLY A 91 7.45 -13.47 3.18
CA GLY A 91 6.68 -14.39 4.01
C GLY A 91 5.59 -13.73 4.84
N CYS A 92 5.32 -12.45 4.61
CA CYS A 92 4.35 -11.71 5.42
C CYS A 92 2.90 -12.13 5.11
N ARG A 93 2.02 -11.82 6.04
CA ARG A 93 0.57 -11.90 5.80
C ARG A 93 0.11 -10.62 5.10
N ALA A 94 -1.02 -10.69 4.41
CA ALA A 94 -1.59 -9.53 3.73
C ALA A 94 -3.07 -9.42 4.03
N VAL A 95 -3.53 -8.20 4.31
CA VAL A 95 -4.95 -7.88 4.46
C VAL A 95 -5.28 -6.69 3.58
N ASN A 96 -6.47 -6.70 3.02
CA ASN A 96 -6.99 -5.58 2.24
C ASN A 96 -8.26 -5.08 2.92
N TRP A 97 -8.21 -3.84 3.41
CA TRP A 97 -9.35 -3.22 4.05
C TRP A 97 -10.01 -2.23 3.11
N PHE A 98 -11.29 -2.43 2.89
CA PHE A 98 -12.06 -1.64 1.95
C PHE A 98 -13.20 -0.94 2.68
N PRO A 99 -13.04 0.32 3.09
CA PRO A 99 -14.04 1.02 3.90
C PRO A 99 -15.22 1.58 3.10
N ASP A 100 -15.22 1.43 1.78
CA ASP A 100 -16.21 2.03 0.91
C ASP A 100 -17.56 1.31 1.04
N PRO A 101 -18.66 2.01 1.31
CA PRO A 101 -19.98 1.38 1.39
C PRO A 101 -20.46 0.84 0.03
N ASN A 102 -19.85 1.28 -1.08
CA ASN A 102 -20.17 0.79 -2.43
C ASN A 102 -19.26 -0.36 -2.83
N LEU A 103 -18.97 -1.25 -1.89
CA LEU A 103 -18.07 -2.38 -2.12
C LEU A 103 -18.44 -3.19 -3.36
N PHE A 104 -19.74 -3.36 -3.63
CA PHE A 104 -20.21 -4.13 -4.77
C PHE A 104 -19.81 -3.52 -6.11
N ALA A 105 -19.57 -2.23 -6.18
CA ALA A 105 -19.14 -1.58 -7.41
C ALA A 105 -17.73 -2.04 -7.85
N TYR A 106 -16.96 -2.58 -6.93
CA TYR A 106 -15.58 -3.01 -7.18
C TYR A 106 -15.43 -4.52 -7.32
N THR A 107 -16.46 -5.29 -6.97
CA THR A 107 -16.42 -6.74 -7.03
C THR A 107 -17.05 -7.31 -8.30
N ASN A 108 -17.69 -6.46 -9.08
CA ASN A 108 -18.33 -6.86 -10.35
C ASN A 108 -17.40 -6.55 -11.55
#